data_1a5190a1f4cf580aa34d369cb6da9ab3
#
_entry.id   1a5190a1f4cf580aa34d369cb6da9ab3
#
_cell.length_a   1.000
_cell.length_b   1.000
_cell.length_c   1.000
_cell.angle_alpha   90.00
_cell.angle_beta   90.00
_cell.angle_gamma   90.00
#
_symmetry.space_group_name_H-M   'P 1'
#
loop_
_entity.id
_entity.type
_entity.pdbx_description
1 polymer ?
#
loop_
_entity_poly.entity_id
_entity_poly.type
_entity_poly.pdbx_seq_one_letter_code
_entity_poly.pdbx_strand_id
1 'polypeptide(L)'
;MKLFVLAAVPATWFTLGFVTPTPTSSAAFDTADASISVDPATAIEVHATADCVKGENQCHFTASANLRTPGGPIGFPPDTWARQTTTLRSMDRMNYLANTQFFAENTRMFKAITDVEFTTIYFGAGPVQKYRLAGDTTPTDWATGQPKTDADYIVCTHIQVVYSGVNLTTPDACAQTTF
;
A
#
# COMPACT_ATOMS: atom_id res chain seq x y z
N MET A 1 -43.37 16.23 75.90
CA MET A 1 -41.96 15.96 75.47
C MET A 1 -42.05 15.17 74.18
N LYS A 2 -41.90 15.83 72.99
CA LYS A 2 -41.96 15.19 71.65
C LYS A 2 -40.57 15.07 71.15
N LEU A 3 -40.11 13.83 70.96
CA LEU A 3 -38.82 13.51 70.28
C LEU A 3 -38.98 13.65 68.74
N PHE A 4 -38.17 14.50 68.15
CA PHE A 4 -37.99 14.53 66.71
C PHE A 4 -36.82 13.61 66.29
N VAL A 5 -37.13 12.62 65.50
CA VAL A 5 -36.11 11.76 64.87
C VAL A 5 -35.74 12.37 63.49
N LEU A 6 -34.50 12.83 63.34
CA LEU A 6 -33.95 13.28 62.10
C LEU A 6 -33.46 12.04 61.33
N ALA A 7 -34.06 11.79 60.15
CA ALA A 7 -33.56 10.79 59.16
C ALA A 7 -32.49 11.43 58.31
N ALA A 8 -31.30 10.86 58.35
CA ALA A 8 -30.21 11.23 57.46
C ALA A 8 -30.35 10.48 56.11
N VAL A 9 -30.39 11.22 54.98
CA VAL A 9 -30.42 10.70 53.62
C VAL A 9 -28.96 10.60 53.13
N PRO A 10 -28.47 9.42 52.67
CA PRO A 10 -27.15 9.33 52.09
C PRO A 10 -27.13 9.91 50.67
N ALA A 11 -26.26 10.87 50.40
CA ALA A 11 -26.00 11.40 49.08
C ALA A 11 -25.13 10.40 48.26
N THR A 12 -25.75 9.75 47.30
CA THR A 12 -25.03 8.94 46.29
C THR A 12 -24.39 9.83 45.25
N TRP A 13 -23.07 9.87 45.22
CA TRP A 13 -22.30 10.55 44.22
C TRP A 13 -22.25 9.67 42.94
N PHE A 14 -22.95 10.10 41.89
CA PHE A 14 -22.77 9.52 40.54
C PHE A 14 -21.50 10.10 39.93
N THR A 15 -20.44 9.28 39.83
CA THR A 15 -19.27 9.59 39.00
C THR A 15 -19.63 9.35 37.54
N LEU A 16 -19.86 10.42 36.79
CA LEU A 16 -19.91 10.39 35.33
C LEU A 16 -18.51 10.06 34.81
N GLY A 17 -18.31 8.81 34.45
CA GLY A 17 -17.10 8.36 33.72
C GLY A 17 -17.08 9.02 32.34
N PHE A 18 -16.19 9.97 32.14
CA PHE A 18 -15.87 10.47 30.79
C PHE A 18 -15.15 9.35 30.04
N VAL A 19 -15.89 8.68 29.15
CA VAL A 19 -15.26 7.83 28.11
C VAL A 19 -14.62 8.76 27.09
N THR A 20 -13.31 8.97 27.19
CA THR A 20 -12.56 9.66 26.14
C THR A 20 -12.59 8.76 24.90
N PRO A 21 -13.10 9.24 23.75
CA PRO A 21 -12.99 8.46 22.51
C PRO A 21 -11.49 8.29 22.19
N THR A 22 -11.04 7.04 22.12
CA THR A 22 -9.72 6.71 21.57
C THR A 22 -9.70 7.21 20.12
N PRO A 23 -8.69 7.98 19.71
CA PRO A 23 -8.57 8.37 18.31
C PRO A 23 -8.42 7.08 17.48
N THR A 24 -9.42 6.78 16.67
CA THR A 24 -9.31 5.76 15.63
C THR A 24 -8.26 6.24 14.63
N SER A 25 -7.15 5.53 14.53
CA SER A 25 -6.19 5.71 13.44
C SER A 25 -6.96 5.48 12.13
N SER A 26 -7.19 6.52 11.34
CA SER A 26 -7.75 6.35 10.01
C SER A 26 -6.62 5.83 9.12
N ALA A 27 -6.71 4.59 8.69
CA ALA A 27 -5.93 4.05 7.60
C ALA A 27 -6.60 4.49 6.29
N ALA A 28 -5.84 5.05 5.38
CA ALA A 28 -6.29 5.34 4.04
C ALA A 28 -5.71 4.25 3.12
N PHE A 29 -6.60 3.48 2.50
CA PHE A 29 -6.27 2.30 1.71
C PHE A 29 -6.91 2.38 0.34
N ASP A 30 -6.12 2.08 -0.70
CA ASP A 30 -6.59 1.94 -2.07
C ASP A 30 -5.88 0.81 -2.81
N THR A 31 -6.56 0.24 -3.80
CA THR A 31 -6.02 -0.79 -4.70
C THR A 31 -6.35 -0.45 -6.14
N ALA A 32 -5.47 -0.83 -7.04
CA ALA A 32 -5.69 -0.72 -8.47
C ALA A 32 -5.19 -1.97 -9.19
N ASP A 33 -5.89 -2.33 -10.24
CA ASP A 33 -5.56 -3.46 -11.10
C ASP A 33 -5.49 -3.02 -12.57
N ALA A 34 -4.59 -3.63 -13.33
CA ALA A 34 -4.55 -3.50 -14.78
C ALA A 34 -4.20 -4.83 -15.41
N SER A 35 -4.63 -5.04 -16.65
CA SER A 35 -4.40 -6.31 -17.35
C SER A 35 -4.17 -6.14 -18.85
N ILE A 36 -3.51 -7.13 -19.46
CA ILE A 36 -3.39 -7.29 -20.90
C ILE A 36 -3.64 -8.76 -21.27
N SER A 37 -4.49 -8.99 -22.27
CA SER A 37 -4.80 -10.35 -22.73
C SER A 37 -3.59 -10.96 -23.45
N VAL A 38 -3.26 -12.19 -23.10
CA VAL A 38 -2.31 -13.05 -23.80
C VAL A 38 -3.04 -13.83 -24.90
N ASP A 39 -4.18 -14.41 -24.53
CA ASP A 39 -5.10 -15.14 -25.39
C ASP A 39 -6.54 -14.99 -24.85
N PRO A 40 -7.57 -15.60 -25.49
CA PRO A 40 -8.97 -15.46 -25.03
C PRO A 40 -9.26 -15.96 -23.61
N ALA A 41 -8.37 -16.78 -23.05
CA ALA A 41 -8.55 -17.42 -21.73
C ALA A 41 -7.52 -16.96 -20.68
N THR A 42 -6.47 -16.24 -21.11
CA THR A 42 -5.33 -15.90 -20.26
C THR A 42 -4.99 -14.42 -20.37
N ALA A 43 -4.76 -13.77 -19.25
CA ALA A 43 -4.29 -12.38 -19.17
C ALA A 43 -3.11 -12.26 -18.20
N ILE A 44 -2.22 -11.30 -18.46
CA ILE A 44 -1.24 -10.82 -17.49
C ILE A 44 -1.93 -9.74 -16.68
N GLU A 45 -1.92 -9.86 -15.34
CA GLU A 45 -2.46 -8.87 -14.43
C GLU A 45 -1.36 -8.25 -13.57
N VAL A 46 -1.51 -6.98 -13.26
CA VAL A 46 -0.73 -6.27 -12.24
C VAL A 46 -1.66 -5.64 -11.22
N HIS A 47 -1.18 -5.58 -10.00
CA HIS A 47 -1.93 -5.10 -8.85
C HIS A 47 -1.05 -4.11 -8.07
N ALA A 48 -1.59 -2.95 -7.75
CA ALA A 48 -0.98 -1.96 -6.87
C ALA A 48 -1.83 -1.79 -5.61
N THR A 49 -1.17 -1.56 -4.48
CA THR A 49 -1.83 -1.24 -3.22
C THR A 49 -1.10 -0.07 -2.57
N ALA A 50 -1.84 0.89 -2.07
CA ALA A 50 -1.38 1.98 -1.24
C ALA A 50 -2.16 1.95 0.08
N ASP A 51 -1.44 1.94 1.21
CA ASP A 51 -2.02 1.89 2.55
C ASP A 51 -1.25 2.85 3.47
N CYS A 52 -1.85 4.00 3.76
CA CYS A 52 -1.23 5.03 4.57
C CYS A 52 -1.83 5.04 5.99
N VAL A 53 -0.99 4.79 6.99
CA VAL A 53 -1.37 4.71 8.40
C VAL A 53 -0.89 5.95 9.14
N LYS A 54 -1.79 6.88 9.39
CA LYS A 54 -1.49 8.18 10.03
C LYS A 54 -0.81 8.04 11.39
N GLY A 55 -1.24 7.06 12.19
CA GLY A 55 -0.66 6.81 13.52
C GLY A 55 0.79 6.32 13.49
N GLU A 56 1.24 5.78 12.35
CA GLU A 56 2.60 5.29 12.13
C GLU A 56 3.45 6.30 11.34
N ASN A 57 2.85 7.34 10.77
CA ASN A 57 3.46 8.26 9.82
C ASN A 57 4.07 7.54 8.61
N GLN A 58 3.49 6.41 8.20
CA GLN A 58 3.99 5.57 7.13
C GLN A 58 2.93 5.25 6.10
N CYS A 59 3.38 5.08 4.85
CA CYS A 59 2.62 4.48 3.77
C CYS A 59 3.26 3.15 3.40
N HIS A 60 2.49 2.08 3.45
CA HIS A 60 2.86 0.77 2.96
C HIS A 60 2.43 0.65 1.51
N PHE A 61 3.19 -0.10 0.73
CA PHE A 61 2.86 -0.36 -0.67
C PHE A 61 3.09 -1.82 -1.03
N THR A 62 2.30 -2.31 -1.96
CA THR A 62 2.60 -3.55 -2.66
C THR A 62 2.40 -3.37 -4.16
N ALA A 63 3.22 -4.06 -4.92
CA ALA A 63 3.07 -4.22 -6.35
C ALA A 63 3.26 -5.70 -6.68
N SER A 64 2.32 -6.31 -7.39
CA SER A 64 2.42 -7.73 -7.75
C SER A 64 1.90 -8.00 -9.14
N ALA A 65 2.26 -9.16 -9.68
CA ALA A 65 1.81 -9.60 -10.99
C ALA A 65 1.53 -11.11 -11.02
N ASN A 66 0.62 -11.52 -11.90
CA ASN A 66 0.28 -12.92 -12.14
C ASN A 66 -0.28 -13.15 -13.54
N LEU A 67 -0.42 -14.39 -13.92
CA LEU A 67 -1.31 -14.80 -15.00
C LEU A 67 -2.70 -15.09 -14.42
N ARG A 68 -3.73 -14.51 -15.04
CA ARG A 68 -5.13 -14.87 -14.80
C ARG A 68 -5.54 -15.93 -15.80
N THR A 69 -6.07 -17.03 -15.29
CA THR A 69 -6.69 -18.11 -16.07
C THR A 69 -8.13 -18.35 -15.63
N PRO A 70 -8.94 -19.15 -16.34
CA PRO A 70 -10.27 -19.55 -15.86
C PRO A 70 -10.25 -20.26 -14.50
N GLY A 71 -9.13 -20.89 -14.13
CA GLY A 71 -8.92 -21.54 -12.83
C GLY A 71 -8.45 -20.59 -11.72
N GLY A 72 -8.24 -19.31 -12.02
CA GLY A 72 -7.77 -18.29 -11.07
C GLY A 72 -6.34 -17.80 -11.38
N PRO A 73 -5.76 -17.00 -10.46
CA PRO A 73 -4.40 -16.48 -10.62
C PRO A 73 -3.35 -17.58 -10.43
N ILE A 74 -2.36 -17.59 -11.32
CA ILE A 74 -1.20 -18.50 -11.28
C ILE A 74 0.09 -17.70 -11.51
N GLY A 75 1.24 -18.28 -11.18
CA GLY A 75 2.54 -17.70 -11.50
C GLY A 75 2.89 -17.85 -12.99
N PHE A 76 4.01 -17.27 -13.39
CA PHE A 76 4.48 -17.32 -14.77
C PHE A 76 5.16 -18.65 -15.11
N PRO A 77 5.29 -19.00 -16.43
CA PRO A 77 5.96 -20.21 -16.91
C PRO A 77 7.46 -20.30 -16.57
N PRO A 78 8.08 -21.49 -16.69
CA PRO A 78 9.50 -21.69 -16.35
C PRO A 78 10.50 -20.88 -17.18
N ASP A 79 10.16 -20.55 -18.42
CA ASP A 79 11.00 -19.80 -19.36
C ASP A 79 10.77 -18.27 -19.27
N THR A 80 10.05 -17.81 -18.26
CA THR A 80 9.72 -16.39 -18.09
C THR A 80 10.95 -15.57 -17.68
N TRP A 81 11.09 -14.43 -18.36
CA TRP A 81 11.77 -13.24 -17.88
C TRP A 81 10.72 -12.13 -17.73
N ALA A 82 10.73 -11.43 -16.60
CA ALA A 82 9.83 -10.31 -16.41
C ALA A 82 10.52 -9.14 -15.72
N ARG A 83 10.13 -7.92 -16.09
CA ARG A 83 10.56 -6.67 -15.50
C ARG A 83 9.36 -5.90 -15.00
N GLN A 84 9.22 -5.77 -13.70
CA GLN A 84 8.22 -4.93 -13.05
C GLN A 84 8.84 -3.57 -12.73
N THR A 85 8.16 -2.51 -13.11
CA THR A 85 8.50 -1.13 -12.72
C THR A 85 7.41 -0.63 -11.77
N THR A 86 7.81 -0.14 -10.60
CA THR A 86 6.89 0.41 -9.60
C THR A 86 7.37 1.79 -9.20
N THR A 87 6.49 2.78 -9.29
CA THR A 87 6.78 4.18 -8.94
C THR A 87 5.95 4.61 -7.76
N LEU A 88 6.59 5.20 -6.77
CA LEU A 88 5.96 5.83 -5.61
C LEU A 88 6.18 7.33 -5.66
N ARG A 89 5.15 8.12 -5.34
CA ARG A 89 5.28 9.57 -5.24
C ARG A 89 4.13 10.20 -4.46
N SER A 90 4.32 11.44 -3.98
CA SER A 90 3.18 12.29 -3.64
C SER A 90 2.57 12.87 -4.93
N MET A 91 1.26 13.12 -4.94
CA MET A 91 0.57 13.61 -6.12
C MET A 91 1.00 15.04 -6.51
N ASP A 92 1.20 15.88 -5.52
CA ASP A 92 1.66 17.27 -5.68
C ASP A 92 3.16 17.39 -5.94
N ARG A 93 3.93 16.29 -5.76
CA ARG A 93 5.40 16.26 -5.84
C ARG A 93 6.13 17.26 -4.92
N MET A 94 5.45 17.68 -3.86
CA MET A 94 6.01 18.58 -2.85
C MET A 94 6.56 17.87 -1.62
N ASN A 95 6.39 16.54 -1.56
CA ASN A 95 6.88 15.71 -0.48
C ASN A 95 7.92 14.74 -1.00
N TYR A 96 9.00 14.54 -0.26
CA TYR A 96 9.93 13.45 -0.54
C TYR A 96 9.57 12.20 0.26
N LEU A 97 9.95 11.04 -0.25
CA LEU A 97 9.69 9.75 0.38
C LEU A 97 10.92 9.34 1.20
N ALA A 98 10.91 9.68 2.49
CA ALA A 98 11.97 9.33 3.42
C ALA A 98 11.88 7.85 3.85
N ASN A 99 12.98 7.32 4.38
CA ASN A 99 13.04 5.99 5.00
C ASN A 99 12.38 4.87 4.17
N THR A 100 12.49 4.96 2.83
CA THR A 100 11.91 3.95 1.95
C THR A 100 12.63 2.61 2.11
N GLN A 101 11.89 1.58 2.48
CA GLN A 101 12.34 0.20 2.60
C GLN A 101 11.53 -0.69 1.66
N PHE A 102 12.12 -1.80 1.22
CA PHE A 102 11.43 -2.73 0.32
C PHE A 102 11.91 -4.17 0.54
N PHE A 103 11.04 -5.10 0.20
CA PHE A 103 11.26 -6.53 0.34
C PHE A 103 10.96 -7.22 -1.00
N ALA A 104 11.98 -7.40 -1.80
CA ALA A 104 11.97 -8.22 -3.02
C ALA A 104 13.40 -8.49 -3.48
N GLU A 105 13.66 -9.71 -3.94
CA GLU A 105 14.93 -10.06 -4.57
C GLU A 105 15.07 -9.40 -5.94
N ASN A 106 16.30 -9.26 -6.44
CA ASN A 106 16.62 -8.71 -7.76
C ASN A 106 15.97 -7.36 -8.04
N THR A 107 15.84 -6.51 -7.00
CA THR A 107 15.23 -5.18 -7.06
C THR A 107 16.30 -4.11 -6.95
N ARG A 108 16.21 -3.11 -7.83
CA ARG A 108 16.94 -1.86 -7.74
C ARG A 108 15.99 -0.73 -7.43
N MET A 109 16.35 0.08 -6.46
CA MET A 109 15.64 1.32 -6.13
C MET A 109 16.39 2.50 -6.74
N PHE A 110 15.66 3.36 -7.41
CA PHE A 110 16.10 4.64 -7.89
C PHE A 110 15.33 5.72 -7.13
N LYS A 111 16.03 6.57 -6.40
CA LYS A 111 15.41 7.62 -5.60
C LYS A 111 15.72 8.98 -6.20
N ALA A 112 14.72 9.65 -6.74
CA ALA A 112 14.75 11.05 -7.09
C ALA A 112 14.27 11.90 -5.89
N ILE A 113 14.22 13.22 -6.08
CA ILE A 113 13.82 14.15 -5.01
C ILE A 113 12.38 13.86 -4.54
N THR A 114 11.45 13.63 -5.48
CA THR A 114 10.01 13.49 -5.21
C THR A 114 9.45 12.10 -5.54
N ASP A 115 10.23 11.29 -6.24
CA ASP A 115 9.80 10.01 -6.76
C ASP A 115 10.76 8.91 -6.30
N VAL A 116 10.23 7.73 -6.06
CA VAL A 116 11.01 6.50 -5.88
C VAL A 116 10.56 5.51 -6.93
N GLU A 117 11.49 5.00 -7.72
CA GLU A 117 11.24 3.96 -8.70
C GLU A 117 11.94 2.67 -8.30
N PHE A 118 11.23 1.58 -8.40
CA PHE A 118 11.76 0.23 -8.27
C PHE A 118 11.72 -0.46 -9.61
N THR A 119 12.81 -1.11 -9.96
CA THR A 119 12.87 -2.07 -11.05
C THR A 119 13.18 -3.44 -10.48
N THR A 120 12.22 -4.36 -10.57
CA THR A 120 12.35 -5.74 -10.09
C THR A 120 12.40 -6.69 -11.29
N ILE A 121 13.37 -7.60 -11.30
CA ILE A 121 13.52 -8.61 -12.36
C ILE A 121 13.15 -9.97 -11.79
N TYR A 122 12.27 -10.67 -12.48
CA TYR A 122 11.85 -12.03 -12.15
C TYR A 122 12.29 -13.02 -13.23
N PHE A 123 12.69 -14.22 -12.80
CA PHE A 123 13.12 -15.30 -13.69
C PHE A 123 12.38 -16.60 -13.36
N GLY A 124 11.90 -17.28 -14.41
CA GLY A 124 11.35 -18.63 -14.33
C GLY A 124 10.05 -18.74 -13.54
N ALA A 125 9.58 -19.98 -13.39
CA ALA A 125 8.35 -20.31 -12.68
C ALA A 125 8.41 -20.02 -11.18
N GLY A 126 7.23 -19.91 -10.59
CA GLY A 126 7.04 -19.79 -9.14
C GLY A 126 5.59 -19.55 -8.79
N PRO A 127 5.24 -19.59 -7.50
CA PRO A 127 3.92 -19.21 -7.03
C PRO A 127 3.71 -17.70 -7.22
N VAL A 128 2.46 -17.23 -7.20
CA VAL A 128 2.12 -15.80 -7.38
C VAL A 128 2.87 -14.88 -6.41
N GLN A 129 3.18 -15.36 -5.21
CA GLN A 129 3.91 -14.60 -4.18
C GLN A 129 5.35 -14.26 -4.59
N LYS A 130 5.94 -15.01 -5.53
CA LYS A 130 7.28 -14.73 -6.07
C LYS A 130 7.33 -13.39 -6.81
N TYR A 131 6.22 -13.00 -7.44
CA TYR A 131 6.13 -11.82 -8.30
C TYR A 131 5.52 -10.64 -7.54
N ARG A 132 6.07 -10.37 -6.34
CA ARG A 132 5.60 -9.32 -5.46
C ARG A 132 6.76 -8.50 -4.92
N LEU A 133 6.61 -7.18 -5.03
CA LEU A 133 7.37 -6.16 -4.32
C LEU A 133 6.48 -5.62 -3.21
N ALA A 134 7.02 -5.48 -2.01
CA ALA A 134 6.34 -4.82 -0.90
C ALA A 134 7.34 -3.92 -0.16
N GLY A 135 6.84 -2.92 0.53
CA GLY A 135 7.67 -2.03 1.31
C GLY A 135 6.88 -0.94 2.00
N ASP A 136 7.62 -0.01 2.58
CA ASP A 136 7.08 1.14 3.27
C ASP A 136 7.91 2.40 2.99
N THR A 137 7.30 3.56 3.23
CA THR A 137 7.95 4.86 3.10
C THR A 137 7.27 5.89 4.00
N THR A 138 7.98 6.94 4.35
CA THR A 138 7.48 8.08 5.11
C THR A 138 7.37 9.29 4.19
N PRO A 139 6.17 9.67 3.71
CA PRO A 139 5.98 10.96 3.03
C PRO A 139 6.38 12.08 3.98
N THR A 140 7.30 12.93 3.54
CA THR A 140 7.95 13.92 4.38
C THR A 140 7.89 15.29 3.70
N ASP A 141 7.41 16.27 4.43
CA ASP A 141 7.34 17.65 3.97
C ASP A 141 8.75 18.22 3.71
N TRP A 142 8.94 18.76 2.52
CA TRP A 142 10.24 19.25 2.08
C TRP A 142 10.76 20.44 2.90
N ALA A 143 9.86 21.33 3.33
CA ALA A 143 10.24 22.55 4.03
C ALA A 143 10.57 22.31 5.50
N THR A 144 9.85 21.40 6.15
CA THR A 144 9.94 21.16 7.60
C THR A 144 10.76 19.92 7.95
N GLY A 145 10.93 18.97 7.03
CA GLY A 145 11.55 17.67 7.30
C GLY A 145 10.71 16.76 8.21
N GLN A 146 9.44 17.10 8.44
CA GLN A 146 8.55 16.32 9.29
C GLN A 146 7.65 15.40 8.44
N PRO A 147 7.19 14.27 8.98
CA PRO A 147 6.20 13.43 8.31
C PRO A 147 4.97 14.26 7.90
N LYS A 148 4.56 14.08 6.64
CA LYS A 148 3.41 14.78 6.05
C LYS A 148 2.21 13.85 6.05
N THR A 149 1.31 14.02 7.01
CA THR A 149 0.16 13.13 7.25
C THR A 149 -1.13 13.54 6.53
N ASP A 150 -1.06 14.51 5.64
CA ASP A 150 -2.13 14.95 4.74
C ASP A 150 -1.67 14.95 3.26
N ALA A 151 -0.65 14.15 2.95
CA ALA A 151 -0.15 14.00 1.59
C ALA A 151 -0.99 13.00 0.80
N ASP A 152 -1.31 13.35 -0.44
CA ASP A 152 -1.80 12.38 -1.41
C ASP A 152 -0.62 11.52 -1.89
N TYR A 153 -0.78 10.20 -1.79
CA TYR A 153 0.24 9.21 -2.10
C TYR A 153 -0.26 8.27 -3.20
N ILE A 154 0.57 8.01 -4.19
CA ILE A 154 0.25 7.14 -5.32
C ILE A 154 1.32 6.09 -5.53
N VAL A 155 0.87 4.87 -5.81
CA VAL A 155 1.67 3.70 -6.20
C VAL A 155 1.22 3.27 -7.58
N CYS A 156 2.08 3.40 -8.59
CA CYS A 156 1.82 2.92 -9.95
C CYS A 156 2.75 1.76 -10.28
N THR A 157 2.24 0.72 -10.92
CA THR A 157 3.05 -0.42 -11.36
C THR A 157 2.61 -0.94 -12.71
N HIS A 158 3.58 -1.38 -13.52
CA HIS A 158 3.38 -2.18 -14.72
C HIS A 158 4.43 -3.28 -14.80
N ILE A 159 4.19 -4.30 -15.64
CA ILE A 159 5.14 -5.37 -15.86
C ILE A 159 5.30 -5.66 -17.36
N GLN A 160 6.54 -5.82 -17.80
CA GLN A 160 6.86 -6.47 -19.07
C GLN A 160 7.14 -7.94 -18.80
N VAL A 161 6.49 -8.83 -19.54
CA VAL A 161 6.66 -10.28 -19.41
C VAL A 161 7.05 -10.86 -20.76
N VAL A 162 8.11 -11.67 -20.74
CA VAL A 162 8.63 -12.38 -21.93
C VAL A 162 8.74 -13.87 -21.60
N TYR A 163 8.07 -14.69 -22.36
CA TYR A 163 8.21 -16.15 -22.38
C TYR A 163 7.81 -16.67 -23.75
N SER A 164 7.90 -17.98 -24.01
CA SER A 164 7.73 -18.56 -25.33
C SER A 164 6.53 -18.00 -26.12
N GLY A 165 6.81 -17.21 -27.18
CA GLY A 165 5.80 -16.58 -28.05
C GLY A 165 5.11 -15.33 -27.45
N VAL A 166 5.46 -14.90 -26.25
CA VAL A 166 4.85 -13.74 -25.55
C VAL A 166 5.92 -12.69 -25.27
N ASN A 167 5.62 -11.43 -25.59
CA ASN A 167 6.36 -10.24 -25.16
C ASN A 167 5.36 -9.11 -25.02
N LEU A 168 4.83 -8.93 -23.83
CA LEU A 168 3.75 -7.98 -23.54
C LEU A 168 4.12 -7.12 -22.34
N THR A 169 3.62 -5.88 -22.37
CA THR A 169 3.70 -4.94 -21.24
C THR A 169 2.28 -4.54 -20.85
N THR A 170 1.95 -4.66 -19.58
CA THR A 170 0.63 -4.24 -19.06
C THR A 170 0.50 -2.72 -19.07
N PRO A 171 -0.72 -2.18 -19.08
CA PRO A 171 -0.98 -0.82 -18.63
C PRO A 171 -0.54 -0.63 -17.16
N ASP A 172 -0.42 0.63 -16.72
CA ASP A 172 -0.18 0.94 -15.33
C ASP A 172 -1.43 0.66 -14.46
N ALA A 173 -1.23 0.02 -13.32
CA ALA A 173 -2.18 0.00 -12.21
C ALA A 173 -1.71 1.04 -11.18
N CYS A 174 -2.56 2.03 -10.87
CA CYS A 174 -2.20 3.14 -9.99
C CYS A 174 -3.19 3.22 -8.82
N ALA A 175 -2.77 2.79 -7.64
CA ALA A 175 -3.50 2.98 -6.39
C ALA A 175 -3.14 4.34 -5.78
N GLN A 176 -4.15 5.09 -5.36
CA GLN A 176 -4.00 6.43 -4.80
C GLN A 176 -4.74 6.55 -3.49
N THR A 177 -4.06 7.06 -2.47
CA THR A 177 -4.66 7.26 -1.15
C THR A 177 -4.21 8.60 -0.56
N THR A 178 -4.93 9.07 0.44
CA THR A 178 -4.60 10.23 1.27
C THR A 178 -4.54 9.77 2.73
N PHE A 179 -3.59 10.29 3.50
CA PHE A 179 -3.54 10.04 4.94
C PHE A 179 -4.82 10.50 5.67
#